data_b13885cb6afafa597358f1668c189c45
#
_entry.id   b13885cb6afafa597358f1668c189c45
#
_cell.length_a   1.000
_cell.length_b   1.000
_cell.length_c   1.000
_cell.angle_alpha   90.00
_cell.angle_beta   90.00
_cell.angle_gamma   90.00
#
_symmetry.space_group_name_H-M   'P 1'
#
loop_
_entity.id
_entity.type
_entity.pdbx_description
1 polymer ?
#
loop_
_entity_poly.entity_id
_entity_poly.type
_entity_poly.pdbx_seq_one_letter_code
_entity_poly.pdbx_strand_id
1 'polypeptide(L)'
;MLGILYSFRRCPYAMRARLALVLCLPKASLELREVVLKNKPQAMLDISPKATVPVLQLESGEIIDESIDIMHWALDQNLQLKEELVPLHFKDEMKDLISENDGDFKWALDRYKYSDRFEHNEEYYREKASAFLLKLEIRLTNQKYLFSDVVTLADLAIFPFVRQFAHVNKAWFEQQGQYKQLNDWLAEFLEGDLFASIMKKYSAWLPEHTATQFPE
;
A
#
# COMPACT_ATOMS: atom_id res chain seq x y z
N MET A 1 19.04 -11.87 9.62
CA MET A 1 17.96 -10.99 9.12
C MET A 1 18.08 -10.91 7.61
N LEU A 2 16.95 -10.77 6.89
CA LEU A 2 16.98 -10.65 5.42
C LEU A 2 17.33 -9.23 4.95
N GLY A 3 17.16 -8.22 5.82
CA GLY A 3 17.47 -6.84 5.48
C GLY A 3 16.85 -5.81 6.40
N ILE A 4 16.82 -4.56 5.92
CA ILE A 4 16.32 -3.37 6.62
C ILE A 4 15.18 -2.74 5.80
N LEU A 5 14.03 -2.51 6.43
CA LEU A 5 12.89 -1.82 5.82
C LEU A 5 12.74 -0.40 6.37
N TYR A 6 13.04 0.62 5.58
CA TYR A 6 12.68 2.00 5.88
C TYR A 6 11.24 2.25 5.46
N SER A 7 10.40 2.68 6.38
CA SER A 7 8.96 2.72 6.15
C SER A 7 8.30 3.84 6.97
N PHE A 8 7.19 4.36 6.45
CA PHE A 8 6.32 5.26 7.18
C PHE A 8 4.91 4.67 7.23
N ARG A 9 4.44 4.37 8.43
CA ARG A 9 3.18 3.66 8.69
C ARG A 9 1.96 4.20 7.93
N ARG A 10 1.86 5.52 7.71
CA ARG A 10 0.71 6.16 7.04
C ARG A 10 0.88 6.38 5.54
N CYS A 11 1.99 5.99 4.94
CA CYS A 11 2.21 6.07 3.50
C CYS A 11 1.53 4.86 2.81
N PRO A 12 0.64 5.04 1.82
CA PRO A 12 -0.03 3.93 1.16
C PRO A 12 0.94 3.00 0.43
N TYR A 13 2.00 3.52 -0.16
CA TYR A 13 3.07 2.72 -0.75
C TYR A 13 3.79 1.84 0.28
N ALA A 14 4.09 2.42 1.47
CA ALA A 14 4.70 1.64 2.55
C ALA A 14 3.71 0.61 3.16
N MET A 15 2.42 0.93 3.20
CA MET A 15 1.40 -0.02 3.67
C MET A 15 1.33 -1.25 2.79
N ARG A 16 1.26 -1.11 1.45
CA ARG A 16 1.17 -2.27 0.56
C ARG A 16 2.42 -3.15 0.60
N ALA A 17 3.61 -2.55 0.72
CA ALA A 17 4.83 -3.30 0.93
C ALA A 17 4.80 -4.08 2.25
N ARG A 18 4.38 -3.45 3.36
CA ARG A 18 4.22 -4.11 4.66
C ARG A 18 3.23 -5.27 4.60
N LEU A 19 2.08 -5.10 3.91
CA LEU A 19 1.08 -6.18 3.74
C LEU A 19 1.70 -7.41 3.11
N ALA A 20 2.42 -7.27 2.00
CA ALA A 20 3.10 -8.38 1.34
C ALA A 20 4.18 -9.01 2.24
N LEU A 21 5.00 -8.18 2.90
CA LEU A 21 6.06 -8.67 3.79
C LEU A 21 5.51 -9.46 4.98
N VAL A 22 4.41 -9.00 5.60
CA VAL A 22 3.76 -9.73 6.72
C VAL A 22 3.18 -11.07 6.27
N LEU A 23 2.61 -11.13 5.07
CA LEU A 23 2.04 -12.37 4.54
C LEU A 23 3.10 -13.39 4.12
N CYS A 24 4.21 -12.93 3.56
CA CYS A 24 5.16 -13.81 2.89
C CYS A 24 6.37 -14.19 3.75
N LEU A 25 6.75 -13.36 4.74
CA LEU A 25 7.97 -13.57 5.49
C LEU A 25 7.74 -14.18 6.88
N PRO A 26 8.65 -15.01 7.38
CA PRO A 26 8.67 -15.40 8.78
C PRO A 26 8.82 -14.18 9.70
N LYS A 27 8.37 -14.33 10.95
CA LYS A 27 8.55 -13.31 11.98
C LYS A 27 10.02 -12.94 12.16
N ALA A 28 10.25 -11.68 12.50
CA ALA A 28 11.58 -11.13 12.79
C ALA A 28 12.60 -11.26 11.64
N SER A 29 12.13 -11.34 10.40
CA SER A 29 13.01 -11.48 9.23
C SER A 29 13.73 -10.19 8.84
N LEU A 30 13.16 -9.03 9.18
CA LEU A 30 13.66 -7.70 8.82
C LEU A 30 13.84 -6.81 10.05
N GLU A 31 14.73 -5.82 9.96
CA GLU A 31 14.74 -4.64 10.83
C GLU A 31 13.81 -3.58 10.25
N LEU A 32 12.80 -3.15 11.01
CA LEU A 32 11.95 -2.03 10.64
C LEU A 32 12.53 -0.71 11.16
N ARG A 33 12.72 0.24 10.25
CA ARG A 33 13.10 1.62 10.55
C ARG A 33 11.95 2.56 10.22
N GLU A 34 11.15 2.92 11.25
CA GLU A 34 10.05 3.87 11.08
C GLU A 34 10.59 5.27 10.83
N VAL A 35 10.23 5.87 9.68
CA VAL A 35 10.79 7.12 9.16
C VAL A 35 9.89 8.31 9.51
N VAL A 36 10.46 9.42 9.93
CA VAL A 36 9.80 10.72 9.97
C VAL A 36 10.05 11.45 8.66
N LEU A 37 9.00 11.65 7.85
CA LEU A 37 9.15 12.19 6.48
C LEU A 37 9.79 13.60 6.41
N LYS A 38 9.67 14.40 7.47
CA LYS A 38 10.30 15.75 7.57
C LYS A 38 11.76 15.69 8.02
N ASN A 39 12.21 14.54 8.56
CA ASN A 39 13.57 14.34 9.06
C ASN A 39 13.97 12.90 8.75
N LYS A 40 14.28 12.64 7.46
CA LYS A 40 14.66 11.31 6.99
C LYS A 40 16.05 10.93 7.46
N PRO A 41 16.28 9.68 7.89
CA PRO A 41 17.61 9.22 8.29
C PRO A 41 18.62 9.34 7.14
N GLN A 42 19.83 9.84 7.44
CA GLN A 42 20.90 9.94 6.43
C GLN A 42 21.20 8.56 5.81
N ALA A 43 21.25 7.52 6.61
CA ALA A 43 21.45 6.15 6.13
C ALA A 43 20.42 5.69 5.07
N MET A 44 19.18 6.19 5.11
CA MET A 44 18.20 5.96 4.05
C MET A 44 18.50 6.80 2.79
N LEU A 45 18.89 8.07 2.96
CA LEU A 45 19.17 8.98 1.85
C LEU A 45 20.42 8.55 1.06
N ASP A 46 21.39 7.95 1.74
CA ASP A 46 22.62 7.45 1.13
C ASP A 46 22.38 6.27 0.17
N ILE A 47 21.35 5.44 0.45
CA ILE A 47 21.03 4.26 -0.34
C ILE A 47 19.90 4.46 -1.35
N SER A 48 19.02 5.46 -1.15
CA SER A 48 17.92 5.79 -2.06
C SER A 48 17.79 7.31 -2.23
N PRO A 49 18.44 7.87 -3.25
CA PRO A 49 18.39 9.32 -3.55
C PRO A 49 16.99 9.85 -3.86
N LYS A 50 16.03 8.99 -4.25
CA LYS A 50 14.60 9.35 -4.39
C LYS A 50 14.03 9.90 -3.09
N ALA A 51 14.62 9.54 -1.94
CA ALA A 51 14.18 9.98 -0.62
C ALA A 51 12.69 9.69 -0.34
N THR A 52 12.14 8.63 -0.91
CA THR A 52 10.75 8.17 -0.70
C THR A 52 10.73 6.91 0.15
N VAL A 53 9.57 6.58 0.71
CA VAL A 53 9.35 5.32 1.42
C VAL A 53 8.23 4.53 0.74
N PRO A 54 8.33 3.18 0.73
CA PRO A 54 9.30 2.32 1.42
C PRO A 54 10.63 2.21 0.69
N VAL A 55 11.69 1.81 1.42
CA VAL A 55 12.96 1.32 0.88
C VAL A 55 13.33 0.03 1.61
N LEU A 56 13.61 -1.03 0.89
CA LEU A 56 14.12 -2.29 1.42
C LEU A 56 15.57 -2.46 1.00
N GLN A 57 16.48 -2.53 1.99
CA GLN A 57 17.87 -2.89 1.80
C GLN A 57 18.05 -4.34 2.22
N LEU A 58 18.39 -5.19 1.28
CA LEU A 58 18.67 -6.61 1.55
C LEU A 58 20.04 -6.81 2.21
N GLU A 59 20.23 -7.94 2.88
CA GLU A 59 21.52 -8.32 3.47
C GLU A 59 22.63 -8.44 2.42
N SER A 60 22.29 -8.76 1.16
CA SER A 60 23.20 -8.75 0.01
C SER A 60 23.75 -7.37 -0.35
N GLY A 61 23.12 -6.29 0.17
CA GLY A 61 23.37 -4.90 -0.23
C GLY A 61 22.47 -4.41 -1.35
N GLU A 62 21.66 -5.25 -1.94
CA GLU A 62 20.67 -4.85 -2.95
C GLU A 62 19.61 -3.91 -2.35
N ILE A 63 19.23 -2.88 -3.12
CA ILE A 63 18.23 -1.90 -2.71
C ILE A 63 17.00 -2.03 -3.61
N ILE A 64 15.83 -2.17 -2.98
CA ILE A 64 14.52 -2.17 -3.64
C ILE A 64 13.74 -0.97 -3.11
N ASP A 65 13.54 0.06 -3.93
CA ASP A 65 12.93 1.34 -3.53
C ASP A 65 11.59 1.65 -4.22
N GLU A 66 11.03 0.67 -4.96
CA GLU A 66 9.66 0.70 -5.43
C GLU A 66 8.79 -0.28 -4.64
N SER A 67 7.67 0.23 -4.13
CA SER A 67 6.82 -0.59 -3.24
C SER A 67 6.23 -1.82 -3.91
N ILE A 68 5.96 -1.76 -5.22
CA ILE A 68 5.46 -2.91 -5.97
C ILE A 68 6.55 -3.97 -6.16
N ASP A 69 7.80 -3.55 -6.35
CA ASP A 69 8.93 -4.47 -6.45
C ASP A 69 9.23 -5.15 -5.10
N ILE A 70 9.05 -4.42 -3.98
CA ILE A 70 9.12 -5.02 -2.64
C ILE A 70 8.01 -6.07 -2.47
N MET A 71 6.79 -5.82 -2.96
CA MET A 71 5.72 -6.82 -2.92
C MET A 71 6.08 -8.06 -3.73
N HIS A 72 6.61 -7.90 -4.94
CA HIS A 72 7.07 -9.03 -5.76
C HIS A 72 8.22 -9.78 -5.13
N TRP A 73 9.22 -9.07 -4.58
CA TRP A 73 10.31 -9.69 -3.85
C TRP A 73 9.80 -10.53 -2.67
N ALA A 74 8.84 -10.01 -1.90
CA ALA A 74 8.24 -10.74 -0.78
C ALA A 74 7.53 -12.02 -1.25
N LEU A 75 6.76 -11.95 -2.34
CA LEU A 75 6.09 -13.10 -2.95
C LEU A 75 7.08 -14.17 -3.43
N ASP A 76 8.25 -13.77 -3.92
CA ASP A 76 9.31 -14.70 -4.34
C ASP A 76 9.92 -15.49 -3.16
N GLN A 77 9.74 -15.03 -1.91
CA GLN A 77 10.11 -15.76 -0.70
C GLN A 77 9.06 -16.82 -0.29
N ASN A 78 7.85 -16.80 -0.89
CA ASN A 78 6.77 -17.74 -0.61
C ASN A 78 6.02 -18.08 -1.90
N LEU A 79 6.55 -19.05 -2.67
CA LEU A 79 6.04 -19.39 -3.99
C LEU A 79 4.61 -19.91 -3.96
N GLN A 80 4.20 -20.65 -2.92
CA GLN A 80 2.83 -21.12 -2.79
C GLN A 80 1.87 -19.93 -2.69
N LEU A 81 2.13 -18.99 -1.80
CA LEU A 81 1.30 -17.80 -1.64
C LEU A 81 1.34 -16.89 -2.89
N LYS A 82 2.47 -16.86 -3.60
CA LYS A 82 2.59 -16.15 -4.87
C LYS A 82 1.60 -16.69 -5.91
N GLU A 83 1.49 -18.01 -6.05
CA GLU A 83 0.53 -18.63 -6.99
C GLU A 83 -0.92 -18.32 -6.61
N GLU A 84 -1.23 -18.27 -5.31
CA GLU A 84 -2.56 -17.92 -4.79
C GLU A 84 -2.90 -16.44 -5.03
N LEU A 85 -1.98 -15.52 -4.72
CA LEU A 85 -2.21 -14.07 -4.82
C LEU A 85 -2.08 -13.53 -6.26
N VAL A 86 -1.37 -14.24 -7.14
CA VAL A 86 -1.12 -13.82 -8.54
C VAL A 86 -1.53 -14.96 -9.49
N PRO A 87 -2.83 -15.29 -9.58
CA PRO A 87 -3.29 -16.28 -10.56
C PRO A 87 -2.87 -15.88 -11.96
N LEU A 88 -2.27 -16.83 -12.70
CA LEU A 88 -1.63 -16.55 -14.01
C LEU A 88 -2.58 -15.89 -15.00
N HIS A 89 -3.84 -16.30 -15.00
CA HIS A 89 -4.86 -15.79 -15.92
C HIS A 89 -5.31 -14.36 -15.66
N PHE A 90 -5.03 -13.81 -14.47
CA PHE A 90 -5.32 -12.40 -14.11
C PHE A 90 -4.08 -11.50 -14.08
N LYS A 91 -2.89 -12.06 -14.28
CA LYS A 91 -1.61 -11.37 -14.05
C LYS A 91 -1.52 -10.03 -14.78
N ASP A 92 -1.86 -10.00 -16.06
CA ASP A 92 -1.75 -8.78 -16.86
C ASP A 92 -2.83 -7.76 -16.49
N GLU A 93 -4.07 -8.20 -16.27
CA GLU A 93 -5.14 -7.32 -15.81
C GLU A 93 -4.87 -6.72 -14.42
N MET A 94 -4.30 -7.48 -13.49
CA MET A 94 -3.88 -6.97 -12.18
C MET A 94 -2.79 -5.91 -12.32
N LYS A 95 -1.80 -6.16 -13.18
CA LYS A 95 -0.73 -5.22 -13.48
C LYS A 95 -1.29 -3.90 -14.02
N ASP A 96 -2.22 -3.97 -14.96
CA ASP A 96 -2.85 -2.80 -15.58
C ASP A 96 -3.66 -2.01 -14.55
N LEU A 97 -4.44 -2.68 -13.71
CA LEU A 97 -5.24 -2.04 -12.66
C LEU A 97 -4.36 -1.38 -11.58
N ILE A 98 -3.26 -2.01 -11.20
CA ILE A 98 -2.27 -1.43 -10.27
C ILE A 98 -1.58 -0.23 -10.91
N SER A 99 -1.25 -0.30 -12.20
CA SER A 99 -0.64 0.82 -12.92
C SER A 99 -1.58 2.03 -13.00
N GLU A 100 -2.87 1.82 -13.23
CA GLU A 100 -3.88 2.88 -13.21
C GLU A 100 -4.03 3.50 -11.81
N ASN A 101 -4.01 2.66 -10.76
CA ASN A 101 -3.98 3.13 -9.38
C ASN A 101 -2.77 4.05 -9.10
N ASP A 102 -1.59 3.63 -9.53
CA ASP A 102 -0.33 4.35 -9.27
C ASP A 102 -0.16 5.60 -10.15
N GLY A 103 -0.84 5.66 -11.28
CA GLY A 103 -0.89 6.76 -12.23
C GLY A 103 -2.03 7.74 -11.97
N ASP A 104 -3.09 7.62 -12.77
CA ASP A 104 -4.18 8.60 -12.84
C ASP A 104 -4.98 8.71 -11.54
N PHE A 105 -5.25 7.58 -10.88
CA PHE A 105 -5.94 7.62 -9.60
C PHE A 105 -5.09 8.29 -8.52
N LYS A 106 -3.81 7.94 -8.42
CA LYS A 106 -2.91 8.56 -7.45
C LYS A 106 -2.70 10.04 -7.71
N TRP A 107 -2.61 10.44 -8.96
CA TRP A 107 -2.54 11.85 -9.35
C TRP A 107 -3.77 12.64 -8.87
N ALA A 108 -4.97 12.09 -9.07
CA ALA A 108 -6.22 12.70 -8.63
C ALA A 108 -6.35 12.70 -7.09
N LEU A 109 -5.99 11.60 -6.43
CA LEU A 109 -6.00 11.44 -4.98
C LEU A 109 -5.10 12.46 -4.26
N ASP A 110 -3.89 12.70 -4.75
CA ASP A 110 -2.99 13.67 -4.12
C ASP A 110 -3.57 15.09 -4.23
N ARG A 111 -4.17 15.42 -5.36
CA ARG A 111 -4.81 16.70 -5.59
C ARG A 111 -6.11 16.87 -4.81
N TYR A 112 -6.88 15.81 -4.67
CA TYR A 112 -8.05 15.78 -3.80
C TYR A 112 -7.66 16.07 -2.35
N LYS A 113 -6.61 15.42 -1.86
CA LYS A 113 -6.13 15.55 -0.49
C LYS A 113 -5.50 16.90 -0.16
N TYR A 114 -4.90 17.57 -1.13
CA TYR A 114 -4.16 18.81 -0.98
C TYR A 114 -4.60 19.85 -2.00
N SER A 115 -5.93 19.94 -2.26
CA SER A 115 -6.51 20.81 -3.29
C SER A 115 -6.12 22.28 -3.14
N ASP A 116 -5.83 22.73 -1.91
CA ASP A 116 -5.31 24.05 -1.59
C ASP A 116 -3.97 24.41 -2.28
N ARG A 117 -3.27 23.43 -2.86
CA ARG A 117 -1.99 23.58 -3.54
C ARG A 117 -2.08 23.54 -5.06
N PHE A 118 -3.30 23.38 -5.61
CA PHE A 118 -3.54 23.14 -7.03
C PHE A 118 -4.61 24.07 -7.58
N GLU A 119 -4.74 24.08 -8.91
CA GLU A 119 -5.58 25.02 -9.65
C GLU A 119 -7.09 24.82 -9.40
N HIS A 120 -7.54 23.56 -9.24
CA HIS A 120 -8.96 23.23 -9.08
C HIS A 120 -9.30 22.88 -7.64
N ASN A 121 -10.59 22.95 -7.32
CA ASN A 121 -11.11 22.64 -6.00
C ASN A 121 -11.11 21.11 -5.70
N GLU A 122 -11.43 20.78 -4.47
CA GLU A 122 -11.54 19.41 -3.97
C GLU A 122 -12.50 18.55 -4.81
N GLU A 123 -13.66 19.10 -5.18
CA GLU A 123 -14.71 18.37 -5.91
C GLU A 123 -14.24 17.95 -7.30
N TYR A 124 -13.54 18.81 -8.01
CA TYR A 124 -12.97 18.49 -9.33
C TYR A 124 -12.04 17.28 -9.28
N TYR A 125 -11.09 17.26 -8.33
CA TYR A 125 -10.14 16.16 -8.23
C TYR A 125 -10.78 14.88 -7.68
N ARG A 126 -11.75 15.01 -6.80
CA ARG A 126 -12.56 13.89 -6.32
C ARG A 126 -13.34 13.23 -7.48
N GLU A 127 -13.93 14.02 -8.37
CA GLU A 127 -14.61 13.52 -9.56
C GLU A 127 -13.63 12.79 -10.50
N LYS A 128 -12.44 13.33 -10.71
CA LYS A 128 -11.40 12.63 -11.50
C LYS A 128 -11.02 11.27 -10.92
N ALA A 129 -10.92 11.17 -9.60
CA ALA A 129 -10.64 9.89 -8.92
C ALA A 129 -11.82 8.91 -9.00
N SER A 130 -13.05 9.42 -9.10
CA SER A 130 -14.29 8.61 -9.07
C SER A 130 -14.37 7.59 -10.21
N ALA A 131 -13.81 7.88 -11.38
CA ALA A 131 -13.80 6.94 -12.51
C ALA A 131 -13.09 5.61 -12.15
N PHE A 132 -11.97 5.69 -11.45
CA PHE A 132 -11.25 4.50 -10.97
C PHE A 132 -12.04 3.77 -9.87
N LEU A 133 -12.61 4.50 -8.91
CA LEU A 133 -13.42 3.91 -7.83
C LEU A 133 -14.66 3.19 -8.35
N LEU A 134 -15.34 3.73 -9.36
CA LEU A 134 -16.46 3.06 -10.02
C LEU A 134 -16.03 1.79 -10.75
N LYS A 135 -14.84 1.76 -11.35
CA LYS A 135 -14.28 0.53 -11.94
C LYS A 135 -14.08 -0.55 -10.87
N LEU A 136 -13.58 -0.18 -9.67
CA LEU A 136 -13.45 -1.12 -8.55
C LEU A 136 -14.83 -1.58 -8.05
N GLU A 137 -15.79 -0.68 -7.88
CA GLU A 137 -17.17 -1.01 -7.47
C GLU A 137 -17.81 -2.05 -8.42
N ILE A 138 -17.69 -1.85 -9.74
CA ILE A 138 -18.21 -2.79 -10.74
C ILE A 138 -17.58 -4.17 -10.61
N ARG A 139 -16.27 -4.26 -10.37
CA ARG A 139 -15.59 -5.55 -10.13
C ARG A 139 -16.14 -6.25 -8.89
N LEU A 140 -16.30 -5.51 -7.81
CA LEU A 140 -16.78 -6.01 -6.52
C LEU A 140 -18.28 -6.36 -6.50
N THR A 141 -19.06 -5.95 -7.50
CA THR A 141 -20.47 -6.34 -7.62
C THR A 141 -20.65 -7.83 -7.92
N ASN A 142 -19.68 -8.46 -8.61
CA ASN A 142 -19.79 -9.84 -9.08
C ASN A 142 -18.91 -10.82 -8.30
N GLN A 143 -18.05 -10.34 -7.42
CA GLN A 143 -17.09 -11.15 -6.66
C GLN A 143 -16.67 -10.42 -5.37
N LYS A 144 -16.15 -11.18 -4.43
CA LYS A 144 -15.82 -10.66 -3.11
C LYS A 144 -14.61 -9.70 -3.11
N TYR A 145 -13.61 -9.96 -3.96
CA TYR A 145 -12.40 -9.15 -4.11
C TYR A 145 -12.22 -8.72 -5.56
N LEU A 146 -11.19 -7.92 -5.88
CA LEU A 146 -11.07 -7.26 -7.18
C LEU A 146 -10.96 -8.21 -8.39
N PHE A 147 -10.53 -9.47 -8.19
CA PHE A 147 -10.34 -10.44 -9.28
C PHE A 147 -10.99 -11.81 -9.03
N SER A 148 -11.42 -12.09 -7.81
CA SER A 148 -12.04 -13.39 -7.45
C SER A 148 -12.72 -13.31 -6.07
N ASP A 149 -13.14 -14.46 -5.55
CA ASP A 149 -13.67 -14.57 -4.18
C ASP A 149 -12.58 -14.78 -3.12
N VAL A 150 -11.31 -14.74 -3.52
CA VAL A 150 -10.16 -14.73 -2.62
C VAL A 150 -9.28 -13.49 -2.89
N VAL A 151 -8.60 -13.01 -1.85
CA VAL A 151 -7.69 -11.86 -1.94
C VAL A 151 -6.61 -12.09 -3.00
N THR A 152 -6.33 -11.07 -3.79
CA THR A 152 -5.25 -11.07 -4.78
C THR A 152 -4.22 -9.99 -4.49
N LEU A 153 -3.10 -10.02 -5.22
CA LEU A 153 -2.08 -8.96 -5.16
C LEU A 153 -2.67 -7.57 -5.44
N ALA A 154 -3.64 -7.48 -6.36
CA ALA A 154 -4.29 -6.21 -6.70
C ALA A 154 -5.04 -5.61 -5.51
N ASP A 155 -5.73 -6.44 -4.71
CA ASP A 155 -6.41 -5.99 -3.49
C ASP A 155 -5.41 -5.38 -2.51
N LEU A 156 -4.33 -6.10 -2.21
CA LEU A 156 -3.29 -5.65 -1.29
C LEU A 156 -2.57 -4.38 -1.79
N ALA A 157 -2.38 -4.26 -3.11
CA ALA A 157 -1.71 -3.12 -3.72
C ALA A 157 -2.58 -1.87 -3.73
N ILE A 158 -3.89 -1.99 -3.95
CA ILE A 158 -4.82 -0.88 -4.19
C ILE A 158 -5.50 -0.41 -2.89
N PHE A 159 -5.82 -1.34 -1.97
CA PHE A 159 -6.50 -1.04 -0.71
C PHE A 159 -5.94 0.18 0.04
N PRO A 160 -4.63 0.36 0.23
CA PRO A 160 -4.11 1.51 0.98
C PRO A 160 -4.42 2.87 0.34
N PHE A 161 -4.58 2.91 -0.97
CA PHE A 161 -4.88 4.13 -1.72
C PHE A 161 -6.37 4.47 -1.66
N VAL A 162 -7.24 3.48 -1.82
CA VAL A 162 -8.69 3.64 -1.59
C VAL A 162 -8.95 4.09 -0.16
N ARG A 163 -8.27 3.47 0.82
CA ARG A 163 -8.30 3.94 2.21
C ARG A 163 -7.88 5.40 2.34
N GLN A 164 -6.80 5.81 1.69
CA GLN A 164 -6.34 7.19 1.75
C GLN A 164 -7.39 8.14 1.16
N PHE A 165 -8.01 7.78 0.03
CA PHE A 165 -9.07 8.55 -0.59
C PHE A 165 -10.29 8.69 0.35
N ALA A 166 -10.79 7.59 0.88
CA ALA A 166 -11.93 7.58 1.79
C ALA A 166 -11.69 8.45 3.03
N HIS A 167 -10.45 8.50 3.53
CA HIS A 167 -10.10 9.28 4.72
C HIS A 167 -9.87 10.78 4.47
N VAL A 168 -9.91 11.27 3.24
CA VAL A 168 -9.94 12.73 2.98
C VAL A 168 -11.25 13.32 3.48
N ASN A 169 -12.38 12.67 3.15
CA ASN A 169 -13.70 13.01 3.67
C ASN A 169 -14.51 11.73 3.91
N LYS A 170 -14.32 11.14 5.09
CA LYS A 170 -14.89 9.84 5.44
C LYS A 170 -16.44 9.87 5.40
N ALA A 171 -17.05 10.89 5.97
CA ALA A 171 -18.50 11.00 6.02
C ALA A 171 -19.11 11.10 4.61
N TRP A 172 -18.47 11.84 3.72
CA TRP A 172 -18.89 11.91 2.33
C TRP A 172 -18.78 10.54 1.64
N PHE A 173 -17.64 9.87 1.78
CA PHE A 173 -17.39 8.59 1.11
C PHE A 173 -18.37 7.50 1.56
N GLU A 174 -18.63 7.37 2.85
CA GLU A 174 -19.55 6.38 3.43
C GLU A 174 -21.01 6.59 3.00
N GLN A 175 -21.40 7.84 2.66
CA GLN A 175 -22.75 8.16 2.22
C GLN A 175 -22.99 7.94 0.72
N GLN A 176 -21.93 7.60 -0.05
CA GLN A 176 -22.06 7.41 -1.48
C GLN A 176 -22.65 6.03 -1.80
N GLY A 177 -23.95 5.96 -2.09
CA GLY A 177 -24.61 4.71 -2.44
C GLY A 177 -24.02 4.00 -3.66
N GLN A 178 -23.34 4.75 -4.53
CA GLN A 178 -22.65 4.22 -5.71
C GLN A 178 -21.34 3.46 -5.38
N TYR A 179 -20.87 3.47 -4.13
CA TYR A 179 -19.66 2.77 -3.67
C TYR A 179 -19.98 1.73 -2.59
N LYS A 180 -21.14 1.08 -2.67
CA LYS A 180 -21.58 0.15 -1.63
C LYS A 180 -20.63 -1.03 -1.47
N GLN A 181 -20.31 -1.74 -2.55
CA GLN A 181 -19.41 -2.92 -2.49
C GLN A 181 -17.98 -2.50 -2.14
N LEU A 182 -17.54 -1.34 -2.67
CA LEU A 182 -16.23 -0.79 -2.34
C LEU A 182 -16.10 -0.40 -0.87
N ASN A 183 -17.17 0.13 -0.25
CA ASN A 183 -17.21 0.40 1.19
C ASN A 183 -17.12 -0.90 2.01
N ASP A 184 -17.89 -1.93 1.64
CA ASP A 184 -17.88 -3.23 2.30
C ASP A 184 -16.49 -3.90 2.21
N TRP A 185 -15.88 -3.90 1.01
CA TRP A 185 -14.52 -4.37 0.77
C TRP A 185 -13.48 -3.59 1.58
N LEU A 186 -13.58 -2.26 1.61
CA LEU A 186 -12.68 -1.40 2.39
C LEU A 186 -12.80 -1.69 3.89
N ALA A 187 -14.02 -1.86 4.41
CA ALA A 187 -14.29 -2.15 5.80
C ALA A 187 -13.67 -3.49 6.21
N GLU A 188 -13.82 -4.54 5.39
CA GLU A 188 -13.24 -5.86 5.66
C GLU A 188 -11.71 -5.79 5.85
N PHE A 189 -11.01 -5.04 5.00
CA PHE A 189 -9.56 -4.85 5.17
C PHE A 189 -9.23 -4.03 6.41
N LEU A 190 -9.98 -2.98 6.70
CA LEU A 190 -9.73 -2.10 7.86
C LEU A 190 -9.91 -2.81 9.19
N GLU A 191 -10.84 -3.76 9.26
CA GLU A 191 -11.17 -4.52 10.46
C GLU A 191 -10.31 -5.79 10.60
N GLY A 192 -9.59 -6.18 9.54
CA GLY A 192 -8.80 -7.40 9.51
C GLY A 192 -7.50 -7.33 10.29
N ASP A 193 -7.09 -8.46 10.87
CA ASP A 193 -5.85 -8.61 11.64
C ASP A 193 -4.61 -8.27 10.82
N LEU A 194 -4.62 -8.56 9.53
CA LEU A 194 -3.52 -8.25 8.63
C LEU A 194 -3.24 -6.73 8.57
N PHE A 195 -4.30 -5.93 8.43
CA PHE A 195 -4.15 -4.48 8.45
C PHE A 195 -3.75 -3.97 9.83
N ALA A 196 -4.34 -4.50 10.89
CA ALA A 196 -3.98 -4.15 12.26
C ALA A 196 -2.49 -4.38 12.53
N SER A 197 -1.92 -5.49 12.05
CA SER A 197 -0.52 -5.85 12.24
C SER A 197 0.45 -4.81 11.62
N ILE A 198 0.15 -4.31 10.42
CA ILE A 198 1.00 -3.31 9.74
C ILE A 198 0.81 -1.89 10.28
N MET A 199 -0.27 -1.65 11.02
CA MET A 199 -0.62 -0.35 11.58
C MET A 199 -0.16 -0.16 13.03
N LYS A 200 0.56 -1.11 13.59
CA LYS A 200 1.22 -0.94 14.89
C LYS A 200 2.09 0.32 14.87
N LYS A 201 2.05 1.09 15.95
CA LYS A 201 2.81 2.33 16.09
C LYS A 201 4.19 2.03 16.66
N TYR A 202 5.21 2.37 15.88
CA TYR A 202 6.61 2.31 16.30
C TYR A 202 7.15 3.71 16.58
N SER A 203 8.18 3.79 17.43
CA SER A 203 8.95 5.02 17.61
C SER A 203 9.73 5.34 16.32
N ALA A 204 9.96 6.63 16.06
CA ALA A 204 10.86 7.05 14.99
C ALA A 204 12.23 6.39 15.21
N TRP A 205 12.79 5.82 14.14
CA TRP A 205 14.09 5.17 14.21
C TRP A 205 15.23 6.17 14.44
N LEU A 206 16.13 5.81 15.33
CA LEU A 206 17.40 6.51 15.58
C LEU A 206 18.53 5.47 15.61
N PRO A 207 19.77 5.84 15.21
CA PRO A 207 20.90 4.89 15.14
C PRO A 207 21.21 4.15 16.44
N GLU A 208 20.94 4.77 17.57
CA GLU A 208 21.17 4.23 18.92
C GLU A 208 20.05 3.30 19.43
N HIS A 209 18.92 3.20 18.72
CA HIS A 209 17.82 2.36 19.14
C HIS A 209 18.10 0.87 18.88
N THR A 210 17.56 0.03 19.76
CA THR A 210 17.50 -1.41 19.50
C THR A 210 16.69 -1.68 18.23
N ALA A 211 17.16 -2.61 17.39
CA ALA A 211 16.50 -2.98 16.17
C ALA A 211 15.05 -3.44 16.41
N THR A 212 14.10 -2.84 15.70
CA THR A 212 12.70 -3.26 15.71
C THR A 212 12.52 -4.41 14.73
N GLN A 213 12.12 -5.57 15.21
CA GLN A 213 11.89 -6.74 14.37
C GLN A 213 10.56 -6.64 13.61
N PHE A 214 10.56 -7.09 12.35
CA PHE A 214 9.39 -7.11 11.47
C PHE A 214 9.47 -8.28 10.48
N PRO A 215 8.35 -8.97 10.15
CA PRO A 215 7.05 -8.97 10.85
C PRO A 215 7.15 -9.43 12.31
N GLU A 216 6.16 -9.10 13.13
CA GLU A 216 6.07 -9.52 14.55
C GLU A 216 5.34 -10.85 14.74
#